data_7482cdeb50ac79593cd45efbf0eb447d
#
_entry.id   7482cdeb50ac79593cd45efbf0eb447d
#
_cell.length_a   1.000
_cell.length_b   1.000
_cell.length_c   1.000
_cell.angle_alpha   90.00
_cell.angle_beta   90.00
_cell.angle_gamma   90.00
#
_symmetry.space_group_name_H-M   'P 1'
#
loop_
_entity.id
_entity.type
_entity.pdbx_description
1 polymer ?
#
loop_
_entity_poly.entity_id
_entity_poly.type
_entity_poly.pdbx_seq_one_letter_code
_entity_poly.pdbx_strand_id
1 'polypeptide(L)'
;MKSIKITKTGAYLPEIKKKNEELEKELKLENGYIKKRTGIEERYYLKPEEEQKDIAKKLVKNTLKDEKDIDLIITATTTPTNIMPGISNIIQKELGIKTCIAFDILAGCAGFINAIDIAQKYIETTTAKKALVVGIEQLSKYINKADTGTSIILSDGAGAVLLEETSENKKYYSNIETTIDEKDILKTYVKDKKLKLEMNGKEVYKYAVTETVKNLE
;
A
#
# COMPACT_ATOMS: atom_id res chain seq x y z
N MET A 1 -7.42 18.56 22.08
CA MET A 1 -7.15 17.32 21.33
C MET A 1 -5.87 17.51 20.55
N LYS A 2 -4.98 16.54 20.55
CA LYS A 2 -3.79 16.56 19.71
C LYS A 2 -4.22 16.34 18.25
N SER A 3 -3.65 17.10 17.33
CA SER A 3 -3.87 16.95 15.90
C SER A 3 -2.60 16.39 15.25
N ILE A 4 -2.72 15.92 14.01
CA ILE A 4 -1.59 15.44 13.23
C ILE A 4 -1.37 16.30 11.99
N LYS A 5 -0.14 16.29 11.50
CA LYS A 5 0.22 16.82 10.17
C LYS A 5 1.15 15.85 9.45
N ILE A 6 1.07 15.82 8.14
CA ILE A 6 2.04 15.12 7.30
C ILE A 6 3.25 16.04 7.14
N THR A 7 4.41 15.61 7.58
CA THR A 7 5.66 16.40 7.54
C THR A 7 6.61 15.91 6.44
N LYS A 8 6.55 14.63 6.10
CA LYS A 8 7.33 14.08 5.00
C LYS A 8 6.49 13.09 4.21
N THR A 9 6.74 13.01 2.91
CA THR A 9 6.20 11.99 2.03
C THR A 9 7.32 11.35 1.23
N GLY A 10 7.17 10.10 0.88
CA GLY A 10 8.10 9.38 0.04
C GLY A 10 7.43 8.36 -0.83
N ALA A 11 8.07 8.04 -1.95
CA ALA A 11 7.63 6.99 -2.85
C ALA A 11 8.83 6.22 -3.38
N TYR A 12 8.62 4.97 -3.70
CA TYR A 12 9.55 4.13 -4.41
C TYR A 12 8.82 3.39 -5.54
N LEU A 13 9.32 3.56 -6.75
CA LEU A 13 8.89 2.80 -7.91
C LEU A 13 10.04 1.87 -8.33
N PRO A 14 9.78 0.58 -8.58
CA PRO A 14 10.77 -0.36 -9.11
C PRO A 14 11.32 0.07 -10.47
N GLU A 15 12.45 -0.52 -10.86
CA GLU A 15 13.15 -0.12 -12.07
C GLU A 15 12.56 -0.71 -13.36
N ILE A 16 11.94 -1.90 -13.29
CA ILE A 16 11.38 -2.54 -14.49
C ILE A 16 10.04 -1.86 -14.82
N LYS A 17 10.05 -1.13 -15.91
CA LYS A 17 8.88 -0.46 -16.46
C LYS A 17 8.24 -1.32 -17.55
N LYS A 18 6.92 -1.52 -17.47
CA LYS A 18 6.12 -2.23 -18.45
C LYS A 18 5.08 -1.29 -19.05
N LYS A 19 5.24 -0.97 -20.34
CA LYS A 19 4.33 -0.10 -21.08
C LYS A 19 3.08 -0.86 -21.55
N ASN A 20 2.01 -0.12 -21.84
CA ASN A 20 0.77 -0.70 -22.32
C ASN A 20 0.96 -1.47 -23.61
N GLU A 21 1.68 -0.94 -24.58
CA GLU A 21 1.87 -1.57 -25.90
C GLU A 21 2.50 -2.96 -25.79
N GLU A 22 3.41 -3.14 -24.85
CA GLU A 22 4.04 -4.44 -24.60
C GLU A 22 3.04 -5.43 -24.02
N LEU A 23 2.26 -4.97 -23.02
CA LEU A 23 1.28 -5.82 -22.31
C LEU A 23 0.07 -6.14 -23.20
N GLU A 24 -0.39 -5.18 -24.01
CA GLU A 24 -1.46 -5.38 -24.98
C GLU A 24 -1.07 -6.44 -26.03
N LYS A 25 0.18 -6.41 -26.50
CA LYS A 25 0.71 -7.43 -27.41
C LYS A 25 0.77 -8.81 -26.75
N GLU A 26 1.27 -8.90 -25.51
CA GLU A 26 1.34 -10.16 -24.76
C GLU A 26 -0.04 -10.77 -24.48
N LEU A 27 -1.02 -9.93 -24.16
CA LEU A 27 -2.39 -10.34 -23.86
C LEU A 27 -3.30 -10.43 -25.09
N LYS A 28 -2.76 -10.14 -26.30
CA LYS A 28 -3.51 -10.10 -27.56
C LYS A 28 -4.72 -9.14 -27.51
N LEU A 29 -4.53 -7.99 -26.89
CA LEU A 29 -5.51 -6.92 -26.81
C LEU A 29 -5.32 -5.91 -27.95
N GLU A 30 -6.36 -5.14 -28.25
CA GLU A 30 -6.29 -4.03 -29.21
C GLU A 30 -5.37 -2.91 -28.66
N ASN A 31 -4.69 -2.22 -29.55
CA ASN A 31 -3.85 -1.09 -29.19
C ASN A 31 -4.67 0.02 -28.53
N GLY A 32 -4.21 0.52 -27.39
CA GLY A 32 -4.90 1.53 -26.58
C GLY A 32 -6.02 1.00 -25.68
N TYR A 33 -6.27 -0.31 -25.69
CA TYR A 33 -7.30 -0.94 -24.85
C TYR A 33 -7.12 -0.62 -23.36
N ILE A 34 -5.89 -0.76 -22.86
CA ILE A 34 -5.59 -0.56 -21.43
C ILE A 34 -5.81 0.90 -21.04
N LYS A 35 -5.22 1.83 -21.78
CA LYS A 35 -5.35 3.27 -21.47
C LYS A 35 -6.80 3.73 -21.50
N LYS A 36 -7.56 3.31 -22.49
CA LYS A 36 -9.00 3.68 -22.63
C LYS A 36 -9.84 3.21 -21.45
N ARG A 37 -9.53 2.07 -20.84
CA ARG A 37 -10.31 1.48 -19.75
C ARG A 37 -9.84 1.83 -18.35
N THR A 38 -8.56 2.08 -18.18
CA THR A 38 -7.94 2.25 -16.85
C THR A 38 -7.29 3.60 -16.64
N GLY A 39 -7.00 4.35 -17.71
CA GLY A 39 -6.17 5.54 -17.65
C GLY A 39 -4.68 5.28 -17.39
N ILE A 40 -4.28 4.02 -17.14
CA ILE A 40 -2.90 3.64 -16.84
C ILE A 40 -2.08 3.63 -18.12
N GLU A 41 -0.87 4.17 -18.07
CA GLU A 41 0.07 4.19 -19.20
C GLU A 41 1.18 3.15 -19.05
N GLU A 42 1.65 2.94 -17.82
CA GLU A 42 2.77 2.05 -17.52
C GLU A 42 2.66 1.45 -16.12
N ARG A 43 3.39 0.37 -15.87
CA ARG A 43 3.50 -0.32 -14.57
C ARG A 43 4.95 -0.54 -14.24
N TYR A 44 5.19 -0.70 -12.94
CA TYR A 44 6.52 -0.94 -12.41
C TYR A 44 6.56 -2.28 -11.71
N TYR A 45 7.59 -3.07 -11.98
CA TYR A 45 7.75 -4.40 -11.42
C TYR A 45 9.12 -4.53 -10.75
N LEU A 46 9.15 -5.23 -9.64
CA LEU A 46 10.38 -5.62 -8.99
C LEU A 46 11.19 -6.58 -9.88
N LYS A 47 12.50 -6.51 -9.77
CA LYS A 47 13.37 -7.54 -10.33
C LYS A 47 13.09 -8.88 -9.64
N PRO A 48 13.32 -10.02 -10.29
CA PRO A 48 13.07 -11.34 -9.69
C PRO A 48 13.74 -11.55 -8.35
N GLU A 49 14.96 -11.02 -8.17
CA GLU A 49 15.75 -11.10 -6.95
C GLU A 49 15.38 -10.08 -5.87
N GLU A 50 14.66 -9.02 -6.21
CA GLU A 50 14.24 -8.02 -5.24
C GLU A 50 13.04 -8.50 -4.41
N GLU A 51 13.08 -8.16 -3.14
CA GLU A 51 12.00 -8.45 -2.20
C GLU A 51 11.42 -7.18 -1.59
N GLN A 52 10.26 -7.32 -0.98
CA GLN A 52 9.57 -6.22 -0.30
C GLN A 52 10.45 -5.49 0.72
N LYS A 53 11.31 -6.24 1.46
CA LYS A 53 12.27 -5.65 2.41
C LYS A 53 13.27 -4.70 1.76
N ASP A 54 13.67 -4.96 0.50
CA ASP A 54 14.68 -4.15 -0.20
C ASP A 54 14.09 -2.80 -0.62
N ILE A 55 12.84 -2.81 -1.11
CA ILE A 55 12.15 -1.57 -1.44
C ILE A 55 11.76 -0.78 -0.18
N ALA A 56 11.40 -1.47 0.92
CA ALA A 56 11.14 -0.80 2.20
C ALA A 56 12.36 -0.01 2.68
N LYS A 57 13.56 -0.60 2.64
CA LYS A 57 14.81 0.07 3.00
C LYS A 57 15.11 1.27 2.11
N LYS A 58 14.99 1.10 0.78
CA LYS A 58 15.20 2.20 -0.17
C LYS A 58 14.21 3.33 0.05
N LEU A 59 12.93 3.02 0.27
CA LEU A 59 11.88 3.98 0.54
C LEU A 59 12.21 4.82 1.78
N VAL A 60 12.46 4.18 2.93
CA VAL A 60 12.67 4.93 4.18
C VAL A 60 13.94 5.74 4.18
N LYS A 61 15.02 5.24 3.57
CA LYS A 61 16.26 5.99 3.39
C LYS A 61 16.04 7.28 2.61
N ASN A 62 15.27 7.22 1.53
CA ASN A 62 14.98 8.38 0.67
C ASN A 62 14.00 9.37 1.35
N THR A 63 13.02 8.84 2.10
CA THR A 63 11.95 9.64 2.73
C THR A 63 12.42 10.33 4.00
N LEU A 64 13.12 9.60 4.85
CA LEU A 64 13.41 10.02 6.22
C LEU A 64 14.81 10.64 6.37
N LYS A 65 15.75 10.26 5.48
CA LYS A 65 17.17 10.65 5.60
C LYS A 65 17.71 10.28 7.00
N ASP A 66 17.95 11.29 7.85
CA ASP A 66 18.52 11.11 9.19
C ASP A 66 17.47 11.09 10.31
N GLU A 67 16.18 11.04 9.99
CA GLU A 67 15.12 11.00 10.99
C GLU A 67 15.11 9.67 11.72
N LYS A 68 15.35 9.68 13.03
CA LYS A 68 15.39 8.48 13.88
C LYS A 68 14.45 8.56 15.10
N ASP A 69 13.82 9.71 15.30
CA ASP A 69 12.93 9.96 16.42
C ASP A 69 11.49 9.60 16.00
N ILE A 70 11.24 8.31 15.84
CA ILE A 70 9.95 7.76 15.40
C ILE A 70 9.43 6.82 16.50
N ASP A 71 8.23 7.11 17.00
CA ASP A 71 7.61 6.38 18.12
C ASP A 71 6.78 5.18 17.61
N LEU A 72 6.28 5.26 16.37
CA LEU A 72 5.37 4.28 15.80
C LEU A 72 5.68 4.04 14.32
N ILE A 73 5.74 2.77 13.90
CA ILE A 73 5.87 2.36 12.50
C ILE A 73 4.73 1.40 12.19
N ILE A 74 3.90 1.75 11.21
CA ILE A 74 2.83 0.88 10.72
C ILE A 74 3.02 0.65 9.23
N THR A 75 3.10 -0.61 8.82
CA THR A 75 3.16 -0.99 7.40
C THR A 75 1.87 -1.68 6.99
N ALA A 76 1.22 -1.16 5.96
CA ALA A 76 0.08 -1.79 5.30
C ALA A 76 0.59 -2.56 4.08
N THR A 77 0.27 -3.85 4.00
CA THR A 77 0.60 -4.70 2.85
C THR A 77 -0.37 -5.87 2.74
N THR A 78 -0.68 -6.26 1.51
CA THR A 78 -1.44 -7.49 1.21
C THR A 78 -0.54 -8.60 0.68
N THR A 79 0.74 -8.30 0.48
CA THR A 79 1.74 -9.21 -0.10
C THR A 79 2.95 -9.41 0.83
N PRO A 80 2.75 -9.72 2.13
CA PRO A 80 3.87 -9.86 3.05
C PRO A 80 4.81 -11.01 2.62
N THR A 81 6.10 -10.72 2.50
CA THR A 81 7.12 -11.77 2.27
C THR A 81 7.56 -12.42 3.55
N ASN A 82 7.51 -11.70 4.64
CA ASN A 82 7.86 -12.18 5.97
C ASN A 82 6.65 -12.00 6.90
N ILE A 83 6.30 -13.05 7.62
CA ILE A 83 5.29 -12.97 8.68
C ILE A 83 5.94 -12.42 9.96
N MET A 84 7.14 -12.88 10.30
CA MET A 84 7.91 -12.45 11.45
C MET A 84 9.42 -12.58 11.20
N PRO A 85 10.21 -11.50 11.37
CA PRO A 85 9.75 -10.14 11.64
C PRO A 85 9.01 -9.53 10.45
N GLY A 86 7.99 -8.71 10.72
CA GLY A 86 7.26 -7.96 9.70
C GLY A 86 8.08 -6.82 9.07
N ILE A 87 7.52 -6.18 8.05
CA ILE A 87 8.21 -5.09 7.33
C ILE A 87 8.46 -3.89 8.26
N SER A 88 7.53 -3.56 9.14
CA SER A 88 7.72 -2.49 10.13
C SER A 88 8.95 -2.74 11.02
N ASN A 89 9.18 -3.99 11.45
CA ASN A 89 10.37 -4.34 12.23
C ASN A 89 11.66 -4.28 11.39
N ILE A 90 11.59 -4.63 10.10
CA ILE A 90 12.71 -4.49 9.18
C ILE A 90 13.07 -3.01 8.99
N ILE A 91 12.06 -2.15 8.83
CA ILE A 91 12.23 -0.70 8.76
C ILE A 91 12.84 -0.15 10.06
N GLN A 92 12.32 -0.54 11.22
CA GLN A 92 12.86 -0.17 12.53
C GLN A 92 14.36 -0.48 12.62
N LYS A 93 14.75 -1.67 12.22
CA LYS A 93 16.15 -2.12 12.19
C LYS A 93 17.00 -1.27 11.22
N GLU A 94 16.50 -1.01 10.02
CA GLU A 94 17.19 -0.21 9.00
C GLU A 94 17.46 1.23 9.47
N LEU A 95 16.48 1.82 10.19
CA LEU A 95 16.61 3.16 10.78
C LEU A 95 17.46 3.20 12.04
N GLY A 96 17.84 2.05 12.60
CA GLY A 96 18.61 1.96 13.84
C GLY A 96 17.85 2.39 15.09
N ILE A 97 16.50 2.35 15.04
CA ILE A 97 15.64 2.72 16.16
C ILE A 97 15.61 1.58 17.17
N LYS A 98 16.16 1.80 18.37
CA LYS A 98 16.26 0.75 19.40
C LYS A 98 14.89 0.33 19.94
N THR A 99 14.00 1.28 20.14
CA THR A 99 12.68 1.04 20.73
C THR A 99 11.64 1.93 20.08
N CYS A 100 10.59 1.33 19.52
CA CYS A 100 9.38 1.98 19.06
C CYS A 100 8.26 0.94 18.99
N ILE A 101 7.02 1.38 18.75
CA ILE A 101 5.92 0.48 18.39
C ILE A 101 6.02 0.17 16.90
N ALA A 102 6.08 -1.10 16.51
CA ALA A 102 6.21 -1.50 15.11
C ALA A 102 5.38 -2.74 14.81
N PHE A 103 4.45 -2.64 13.85
CA PHE A 103 3.62 -3.74 13.40
C PHE A 103 3.09 -3.53 11.98
N ASP A 104 2.75 -4.63 11.31
CA ASP A 104 2.14 -4.63 10.00
C ASP A 104 0.64 -4.87 10.10
N ILE A 105 -0.14 -4.34 9.15
CA ILE A 105 -1.57 -4.57 9.04
C ILE A 105 -1.95 -5.14 7.68
N LEU A 106 -2.94 -6.02 7.70
CA LEU A 106 -3.58 -6.62 6.54
C LEU A 106 -5.03 -6.10 6.47
N ALA A 107 -5.26 -5.06 5.68
CA ALA A 107 -6.57 -4.43 5.52
C ALA A 107 -6.89 -4.12 4.04
N GLY A 108 -6.41 -4.97 3.13
CA GLY A 108 -6.66 -4.83 1.69
C GLY A 108 -6.21 -3.48 1.14
N CYS A 109 -6.91 -3.01 0.12
CA CYS A 109 -6.63 -1.74 -0.55
C CYS A 109 -6.81 -0.52 0.36
N ALA A 110 -7.63 -0.61 1.41
CA ALA A 110 -7.83 0.45 2.41
C ALA A 110 -6.73 0.46 3.50
N GLY A 111 -5.78 -0.48 3.46
CA GLY A 111 -4.77 -0.66 4.51
C GLY A 111 -3.99 0.61 4.84
N PHE A 112 -3.58 1.38 3.83
CA PHE A 112 -2.84 2.62 4.06
C PHE A 112 -3.68 3.68 4.80
N ILE A 113 -4.95 3.83 4.46
CA ILE A 113 -5.87 4.76 5.14
C ILE A 113 -6.14 4.28 6.57
N ASN A 114 -6.37 2.97 6.76
CA ASN A 114 -6.49 2.38 8.12
C ASN A 114 -5.24 2.66 8.95
N ALA A 115 -4.04 2.51 8.37
CA ALA A 115 -2.78 2.77 9.06
C ALA A 115 -2.62 4.23 9.50
N ILE A 116 -3.05 5.19 8.66
CA ILE A 116 -3.07 6.62 9.02
C ILE A 116 -4.04 6.87 10.19
N ASP A 117 -5.24 6.30 10.14
CA ASP A 117 -6.24 6.45 11.19
C ASP A 117 -5.77 5.84 12.53
N ILE A 118 -5.17 4.67 12.48
CA ILE A 118 -4.55 4.03 13.66
C ILE A 118 -3.42 4.92 14.21
N ALA A 119 -2.53 5.42 13.35
CA ALA A 119 -1.43 6.28 13.77
C ALA A 119 -1.93 7.58 14.42
N GLN A 120 -2.98 8.20 13.86
CA GLN A 120 -3.62 9.38 14.44
C GLN A 120 -4.12 9.08 15.86
N LYS A 121 -4.84 7.96 16.05
CA LYS A 121 -5.35 7.57 17.36
C LYS A 121 -4.23 7.30 18.37
N TYR A 122 -3.14 6.68 17.95
CA TYR A 122 -1.95 6.51 18.82
C TYR A 122 -1.36 7.86 19.25
N ILE A 123 -1.19 8.80 18.32
CA ILE A 123 -0.67 10.12 18.63
C ILE A 123 -1.62 10.88 19.58
N GLU A 124 -2.92 10.79 19.36
CA GLU A 124 -3.93 11.46 20.17
C GLU A 124 -4.00 10.90 21.60
N THR A 125 -3.95 9.58 21.76
CA THR A 125 -4.27 8.89 23.03
C THR A 125 -3.07 8.39 23.81
N THR A 126 -1.85 8.48 23.26
CA THR A 126 -0.64 8.02 23.93
C THR A 126 0.43 9.10 24.00
N THR A 127 1.66 8.71 24.35
CA THR A 127 2.85 9.58 24.36
C THR A 127 3.55 9.65 23.00
N ALA A 128 3.09 8.88 22.00
CA ALA A 128 3.66 8.91 20.67
C ALA A 128 3.44 10.29 20.01
N LYS A 129 4.46 10.80 19.36
CA LYS A 129 4.45 12.11 18.69
C LYS A 129 4.72 12.00 17.19
N LYS A 130 5.45 10.97 16.77
CA LYS A 130 5.83 10.73 15.37
C LYS A 130 5.49 9.31 14.96
N ALA A 131 4.76 9.18 13.87
CA ALA A 131 4.39 7.90 13.28
C ALA A 131 4.78 7.84 11.80
N LEU A 132 5.52 6.80 11.43
CA LEU A 132 5.79 6.45 10.05
C LEU A 132 4.72 5.47 9.57
N VAL A 133 3.98 5.84 8.55
CA VAL A 133 3.02 4.96 7.88
C VAL A 133 3.56 4.61 6.50
N VAL A 134 3.60 3.32 6.19
CA VAL A 134 4.12 2.78 4.94
C VAL A 134 3.05 1.91 4.28
N GLY A 135 2.83 2.12 2.97
CA GLY A 135 2.11 1.18 2.11
C GLY A 135 3.10 0.54 1.15
N ILE A 136 3.10 -0.77 1.03
CA ILE A 136 4.09 -1.48 0.22
C ILE A 136 3.51 -2.75 -0.38
N GLU A 137 3.67 -2.91 -1.70
CA GLU A 137 3.14 -4.07 -2.41
C GLU A 137 4.12 -4.62 -3.45
N GLN A 138 4.09 -5.93 -3.65
CA GLN A 138 4.77 -6.65 -4.73
C GLN A 138 3.79 -7.56 -5.47
N LEU A 139 2.70 -6.98 -5.96
CA LEU A 139 1.59 -7.71 -6.58
C LEU A 139 1.97 -8.48 -7.82
N SER A 140 3.00 -8.02 -8.57
CA SER A 140 3.48 -8.68 -9.78
C SER A 140 3.90 -10.14 -9.59
N LYS A 141 4.26 -10.51 -8.35
CA LYS A 141 4.65 -11.88 -8.01
C LYS A 141 3.47 -12.83 -7.83
N TYR A 142 2.28 -12.30 -7.65
CA TYR A 142 1.07 -13.06 -7.25
C TYR A 142 -0.06 -13.02 -8.27
N ILE A 143 -0.01 -12.07 -9.21
CA ILE A 143 -1.00 -11.99 -10.29
C ILE A 143 -0.78 -13.08 -11.32
N ASN A 144 -1.87 -13.56 -11.91
CA ASN A 144 -1.81 -14.34 -13.14
C ASN A 144 -1.55 -13.39 -14.32
N LYS A 145 -0.36 -13.44 -14.91
CA LYS A 145 0.02 -12.56 -16.02
C LYS A 145 -0.85 -12.70 -17.26
N ALA A 146 -1.55 -13.82 -17.42
CA ALA A 146 -2.49 -14.05 -18.52
C ALA A 146 -3.92 -13.53 -18.23
N ASP A 147 -4.19 -13.14 -16.97
CA ASP A 147 -5.48 -12.59 -16.59
C ASP A 147 -5.52 -11.08 -16.82
N THR A 148 -6.34 -10.65 -17.78
CA THR A 148 -6.53 -9.23 -18.09
C THR A 148 -7.17 -8.44 -16.93
N GLY A 149 -7.95 -9.10 -16.07
CA GLY A 149 -8.61 -8.44 -14.94
C GLY A 149 -7.64 -7.86 -13.91
N THR A 150 -6.49 -8.50 -13.73
CA THR A 150 -5.49 -8.11 -12.73
C THR A 150 -4.21 -7.55 -13.36
N SER A 151 -3.70 -8.19 -14.42
CA SER A 151 -2.39 -7.85 -14.99
C SER A 151 -2.33 -6.45 -15.61
N ILE A 152 -3.45 -5.92 -16.12
CA ILE A 152 -3.50 -4.58 -16.71
C ILE A 152 -3.59 -3.45 -15.66
N ILE A 153 -3.84 -3.77 -14.39
CA ILE A 153 -4.09 -2.78 -13.34
C ILE A 153 -2.96 -2.78 -12.30
N LEU A 154 -2.49 -3.96 -11.90
CA LEU A 154 -1.64 -4.12 -10.72
C LEU A 154 -0.15 -3.91 -11.05
N SER A 155 0.55 -3.34 -10.08
CA SER A 155 1.96 -2.93 -10.15
C SER A 155 2.62 -3.18 -8.80
N ASP A 156 3.93 -3.05 -8.72
CA ASP A 156 4.68 -3.04 -7.48
C ASP A 156 5.05 -1.61 -7.12
N GLY A 157 5.24 -1.35 -5.84
CA GLY A 157 5.66 -0.05 -5.37
C GLY A 157 5.51 0.14 -3.87
N ALA A 158 5.97 1.28 -3.39
CA ALA A 158 5.80 1.66 -2.00
C ALA A 158 5.63 3.17 -1.85
N GLY A 159 4.87 3.57 -0.83
CA GLY A 159 4.72 4.96 -0.41
C GLY A 159 4.79 5.08 1.10
N ALA A 160 5.22 6.24 1.59
CA ALA A 160 5.27 6.51 3.01
C ALA A 160 4.89 7.95 3.34
N VAL A 161 4.34 8.13 4.54
CA VAL A 161 4.12 9.44 5.15
C VAL A 161 4.67 9.43 6.56
N LEU A 162 5.29 10.53 6.97
CA LEU A 162 5.62 10.81 8.37
C LEU A 162 4.55 11.73 8.93
N LEU A 163 3.86 11.26 9.96
CA LEU A 163 2.85 11.98 10.71
C LEU A 163 3.49 12.51 12.01
N GLU A 164 3.27 13.78 12.31
CA GLU A 164 3.72 14.38 13.56
C GLU A 164 2.58 15.04 14.30
N GLU A 165 2.65 14.98 15.62
CA GLU A 165 1.79 15.78 16.51
C GLU A 165 1.91 17.26 16.15
N THR A 166 0.79 17.97 16.17
CA THR A 166 0.76 19.42 15.98
C THR A 166 -0.20 20.07 16.98
N SER A 167 0.19 21.25 17.47
CA SER A 167 -0.68 22.12 18.26
C SER A 167 -1.62 22.97 17.40
N GLU A 168 -1.46 22.97 16.09
CA GLU A 168 -2.38 23.64 15.17
C GLU A 168 -3.76 23.00 15.28
N ASN A 169 -4.81 23.80 15.42
CA ASN A 169 -6.18 23.31 15.49
C ASN A 169 -6.65 22.80 14.12
N LYS A 170 -6.09 21.67 13.69
CA LYS A 170 -6.50 20.97 12.45
C LYS A 170 -7.49 19.90 12.79
N LYS A 171 -8.65 19.97 12.13
CA LYS A 171 -9.65 18.91 12.26
C LYS A 171 -9.21 17.70 11.44
N TYR A 172 -9.22 16.53 12.08
CA TYR A 172 -9.07 15.24 11.42
C TYR A 172 -10.41 14.53 11.38
N TYR A 173 -10.79 14.07 10.23
CA TYR A 173 -11.98 13.26 10.04
C TYR A 173 -11.59 11.97 9.33
N SER A 174 -12.10 10.86 9.81
CA SER A 174 -12.01 9.58 9.12
C SER A 174 -13.36 8.89 9.16
N ASN A 175 -13.74 8.29 8.05
CA ASN A 175 -14.84 7.34 7.97
C ASN A 175 -14.29 6.06 7.35
N ILE A 176 -14.31 4.95 8.11
CA ILE A 176 -13.79 3.65 7.69
C ILE A 176 -14.85 2.62 7.99
N GLU A 177 -15.38 2.02 6.92
CA GLU A 177 -16.41 1.00 6.99
C GLU A 177 -16.00 -0.21 6.15
N THR A 178 -16.52 -1.37 6.49
CA THR A 178 -16.33 -2.59 5.71
C THR A 178 -17.70 -3.14 5.33
N THR A 179 -17.93 -3.25 4.03
CA THR A 179 -19.12 -3.90 3.49
C THR A 179 -18.78 -5.36 3.18
N ILE A 180 -19.69 -6.26 3.52
CA ILE A 180 -19.51 -7.69 3.25
C ILE A 180 -19.49 -7.95 1.73
N ASP A 181 -18.51 -8.72 1.28
CA ASP A 181 -18.41 -9.22 -0.09
C ASP A 181 -19.08 -10.60 -0.22
N GLU A 182 -20.40 -10.61 -0.40
CA GLU A 182 -21.18 -11.85 -0.53
C GLU A 182 -20.86 -12.65 -1.78
N LYS A 183 -20.20 -12.04 -2.78
CA LYS A 183 -19.95 -12.63 -4.10
C LYS A 183 -18.49 -13.03 -4.33
N ASP A 184 -17.63 -12.82 -3.32
CA ASP A 184 -16.18 -13.05 -3.47
C ASP A 184 -15.60 -12.33 -4.71
N ILE A 185 -15.98 -11.07 -4.94
CA ILE A 185 -15.56 -10.32 -6.13
C ILE A 185 -14.06 -9.94 -6.10
N LEU A 186 -13.46 -9.91 -4.91
CA LEU A 186 -12.04 -9.66 -4.73
C LEU A 186 -11.50 -10.48 -3.56
N LYS A 187 -10.60 -11.41 -3.84
CA LYS A 187 -10.00 -12.23 -2.79
C LYS A 187 -8.54 -12.54 -3.05
N THR A 188 -7.81 -12.63 -1.96
CA THR A 188 -6.42 -13.09 -1.93
C THR A 188 -6.31 -14.21 -0.92
N TYR A 189 -5.79 -15.36 -1.33
CA TYR A 189 -5.72 -16.56 -0.52
C TYR A 189 -4.47 -17.39 -0.84
N VAL A 190 -4.08 -18.28 0.06
CA VAL A 190 -2.97 -19.20 -0.15
C VAL A 190 -3.50 -20.54 -0.66
N LYS A 191 -3.03 -20.97 -1.84
CA LYS A 191 -3.30 -22.28 -2.42
C LYS A 191 -1.98 -22.88 -2.91
N ASP A 192 -1.73 -24.16 -2.54
CA ASP A 192 -0.49 -24.88 -2.89
C ASP A 192 0.78 -24.08 -2.49
N LYS A 193 0.76 -23.52 -1.29
CA LYS A 193 1.84 -22.66 -0.73
C LYS A 193 2.13 -21.40 -1.56
N LYS A 194 1.22 -21.00 -2.44
CA LYS A 194 1.33 -19.78 -3.26
C LYS A 194 0.16 -18.85 -2.97
N LEU A 195 0.47 -17.59 -2.82
CA LEU A 195 -0.55 -16.54 -2.77
C LEU A 195 -1.22 -16.45 -4.14
N LYS A 196 -2.54 -16.40 -4.15
CA LYS A 196 -3.38 -16.22 -5.34
C LYS A 196 -4.24 -15.00 -5.14
N LEU A 197 -4.41 -14.23 -6.21
CA LEU A 197 -5.31 -13.08 -6.25
C LEU A 197 -6.31 -13.30 -7.38
N GLU A 198 -7.59 -13.20 -7.06
CA GLU A 198 -8.71 -13.25 -8.02
C GLU A 198 -9.54 -12.00 -7.88
N MET A 199 -9.96 -11.41 -9.01
CA MET A 199 -10.72 -10.18 -9.02
C MET A 199 -11.73 -10.16 -10.17
N ASN A 200 -12.99 -9.85 -9.85
CA ASN A 200 -13.98 -9.42 -10.84
C ASN A 200 -13.88 -7.89 -10.99
N GLY A 201 -13.00 -7.43 -11.88
CA GLY A 201 -12.68 -6.00 -12.01
C GLY A 201 -13.89 -5.11 -12.31
N LYS A 202 -14.92 -5.61 -13.02
CA LYS A 202 -16.15 -4.86 -13.31
C LYS A 202 -16.97 -4.59 -12.04
N GLU A 203 -17.17 -5.60 -11.21
CA GLU A 203 -17.93 -5.47 -9.96
C GLU A 203 -17.14 -4.64 -8.94
N VAL A 204 -15.83 -4.86 -8.83
CA VAL A 204 -14.95 -4.03 -7.97
C VAL A 204 -14.99 -2.56 -8.37
N TYR A 205 -14.89 -2.25 -9.67
CA TYR A 205 -15.01 -0.88 -10.16
C TYR A 205 -16.36 -0.24 -9.80
N LYS A 206 -17.46 -0.96 -10.07
CA LYS A 206 -18.81 -0.49 -9.75
C LYS A 206 -18.96 -0.19 -8.26
N TYR A 207 -18.50 -1.09 -7.40
CA TYR A 207 -18.50 -0.90 -5.96
C TYR A 207 -17.69 0.33 -5.56
N ALA A 208 -16.45 0.44 -6.03
CA ALA A 208 -15.56 1.54 -5.68
C ALA A 208 -16.16 2.91 -6.01
N VAL A 209 -16.68 3.12 -7.22
CA VAL A 209 -17.26 4.42 -7.62
C VAL A 209 -18.56 4.72 -6.89
N THR A 210 -19.33 3.71 -6.49
CA THR A 210 -20.60 3.92 -5.78
C THR A 210 -20.36 4.25 -4.31
N GLU A 211 -19.53 3.46 -3.62
CA GLU A 211 -19.33 3.61 -2.17
C GLU A 211 -18.42 4.80 -1.84
N THR A 212 -17.43 5.11 -2.70
CA THR A 212 -16.60 6.30 -2.48
C THR A 212 -17.42 7.59 -2.49
N VAL A 213 -18.38 7.72 -3.39
CA VAL A 213 -19.26 8.89 -3.44
C VAL A 213 -20.07 9.03 -2.16
N LYS A 214 -20.70 7.94 -1.70
CA LYS A 214 -21.47 7.94 -0.44
C LYS A 214 -20.64 8.33 0.78
N ASN A 215 -19.37 7.92 0.81
CA ASN A 215 -18.46 8.24 1.92
C ASN A 215 -17.97 9.69 1.92
N LEU A 216 -18.13 10.42 0.80
CA LEU A 216 -17.76 11.83 0.66
C LEU A 216 -18.93 12.79 0.94
N GLU A 217 -20.16 12.31 0.90
CA GLU A 217 -21.38 13.03 1.26
C GLU A 217 -21.65 13.00 2.77
#